data_247d01ad3dae7eaa54f1f51d14333578
#
_entry.id   247d01ad3dae7eaa54f1f51d14333578
#
_cell.length_a   1.000
_cell.length_b   1.000
_cell.length_c   1.000
_cell.angle_alpha   90.00
_cell.angle_beta   90.00
_cell.angle_gamma   90.00
#
_symmetry.space_group_name_H-M   'P 1'
#
loop_
_entity.id
_entity.type
_entity.pdbx_description
1 polymer ?
#
loop_
_entity_poly.entity_id
_entity_poly.type
_entity_poly.pdbx_seq_one_letter_code
_entity_poly.pdbx_strand_id
1 'polypeptide(L)'
;KKLDADVHVLMTQNATNFINPITFETLTGNKCLVDTFDRNFQYSVEHVSLAKKADVVMLAPASANVIGKIAGGIADDMLTTTVMACRCKKIIAPAMNTNMFENPIVQDNLKKLEYYGYEVISPAVGYLACGDTGAGKMPEPELLLEYILKEVAREKDMRGLKVLVT
;
A
#
# COMPACT_ATOMS: atom_id res chain seq x y z
N LYS A 1 5.57 1.99 -14.51
CA LYS A 1 6.38 2.75 -15.51
C LYS A 1 6.18 2.22 -16.93
N LYS A 2 6.11 0.91 -17.15
CA LYS A 2 5.81 0.36 -18.50
C LYS A 2 4.45 0.80 -19.06
N LEU A 3 3.57 1.32 -18.21
CA LEU A 3 2.22 1.81 -18.54
C LEU A 3 2.12 3.33 -18.40
N ASP A 4 3.24 4.05 -18.55
CA ASP A 4 3.37 5.51 -18.40
C ASP A 4 2.91 6.07 -17.03
N ALA A 5 2.88 5.23 -16.01
CA ALA A 5 2.58 5.67 -14.65
C ALA A 5 3.77 6.43 -14.04
N ASP A 6 3.48 7.54 -13.35
CA ASP A 6 4.42 8.22 -12.46
C ASP A 6 4.36 7.55 -11.08
N VAL A 7 5.40 6.79 -10.75
CA VAL A 7 5.43 5.94 -9.55
C VAL A 7 6.36 6.54 -8.51
N HIS A 8 5.82 6.85 -7.34
CA HIS A 8 6.56 7.28 -6.16
C HIS A 8 6.55 6.18 -5.10
N VAL A 9 7.71 5.87 -4.55
CA VAL A 9 7.86 4.82 -3.53
C VAL A 9 8.19 5.44 -2.18
N LEU A 10 7.43 5.04 -1.17
CA LEU A 10 7.68 5.35 0.23
C LEU A 10 7.99 4.06 0.96
N MET A 11 9.04 4.08 1.77
CA MET A 11 9.44 2.92 2.57
C MET A 11 9.40 3.28 4.05
N THR A 12 9.03 2.32 4.88
CA THR A 12 9.31 2.42 6.31
C THR A 12 10.80 2.22 6.56
N GLN A 13 11.32 2.75 7.66
CA GLN A 13 12.71 2.51 8.06
C GLN A 13 13.04 1.00 8.13
N ASN A 14 12.10 0.19 8.61
CA ASN A 14 12.30 -1.26 8.68
C ASN A 14 12.36 -1.92 7.29
N ALA A 15 11.66 -1.40 6.29
CA ALA A 15 11.69 -1.95 4.94
C ALA A 15 13.08 -1.82 4.30
N THR A 16 13.88 -0.81 4.69
CA THR A 16 15.24 -0.63 4.17
C THR A 16 16.21 -1.74 4.57
N ASN A 17 15.87 -2.55 5.58
CA ASN A 17 16.65 -3.74 5.95
C ASN A 17 16.48 -4.90 4.95
N PHE A 18 15.44 -4.87 4.12
CA PHE A 18 15.14 -5.93 3.14
C PHE A 18 15.56 -5.53 1.73
N ILE A 19 15.40 -4.26 1.38
CA ILE A 19 15.73 -3.75 0.06
C ILE A 19 16.22 -2.30 0.17
N ASN A 20 17.27 -1.97 -0.60
CA ASN A 20 17.82 -0.63 -0.59
C ASN A 20 16.93 0.33 -1.38
N PRO A 21 16.63 1.55 -0.88
CA PRO A 21 15.86 2.58 -1.57
C PRO A 21 16.32 2.87 -3.02
N ILE A 22 17.62 2.82 -3.29
CA ILE A 22 18.21 3.03 -4.62
C ILE A 22 17.63 2.09 -5.69
N THR A 23 17.21 0.89 -5.28
CA THR A 23 16.56 -0.07 -6.19
C THR A 23 15.30 0.53 -6.80
N PHE A 24 14.46 1.13 -5.96
CA PHE A 24 13.22 1.76 -6.41
C PHE A 24 13.48 3.06 -7.15
N GLU A 25 14.46 3.84 -6.75
CA GLU A 25 14.87 5.07 -7.44
C GLU A 25 15.32 4.78 -8.88
N THR A 26 16.13 3.73 -9.06
CA THR A 26 16.57 3.29 -10.39
C THR A 26 15.40 2.85 -11.28
N LEU A 27 14.42 2.16 -10.71
CA LEU A 27 13.27 1.64 -11.44
C LEU A 27 12.24 2.72 -11.78
N THR A 28 12.01 3.67 -10.87
CA THR A 28 10.95 4.67 -11.02
C THR A 28 11.45 5.97 -11.64
N GLY A 29 12.73 6.30 -11.43
CA GLY A 29 13.32 7.60 -11.77
C GLY A 29 12.94 8.69 -10.75
N ASN A 30 12.26 8.33 -9.66
CA ASN A 30 11.88 9.21 -8.57
C ASN A 30 12.62 8.85 -7.29
N LYS A 31 12.88 9.84 -6.43
CA LYS A 31 13.48 9.60 -5.11
C LYS A 31 12.57 8.71 -4.28
N CYS A 32 13.14 7.70 -3.62
CA CYS A 32 12.44 6.87 -2.65
C CYS A 32 12.45 7.56 -1.28
N LEU A 33 11.28 7.76 -0.71
CA LEU A 33 11.14 8.53 0.52
C LEU A 33 11.06 7.60 1.74
N VAL A 34 11.93 7.83 2.71
CA VAL A 34 12.03 7.03 3.94
C VAL A 34 11.83 7.92 5.17
N ASP A 35 12.52 9.04 5.21
CA ASP A 35 12.51 9.96 6.37
C ASP A 35 11.58 11.15 6.13
N THR A 36 10.75 11.46 7.13
CA THR A 36 9.84 12.62 7.10
C THR A 36 10.58 13.95 7.19
N PHE A 37 11.76 13.96 7.80
CA PHE A 37 12.54 15.16 8.11
C PHE A 37 13.94 15.17 7.47
N ASP A 38 14.09 14.57 6.29
CA ASP A 38 15.32 14.66 5.52
C ASP A 38 15.67 16.14 5.24
N ARG A 39 16.77 16.63 5.80
CA ARG A 39 17.19 18.06 5.74
C ARG A 39 17.67 18.52 4.35
N ASN A 40 17.83 17.60 3.41
CA ASN A 40 18.21 17.93 2.02
C ASN A 40 17.00 18.39 1.17
N PHE A 41 15.92 18.78 1.83
CA PHE A 41 14.66 19.17 1.20
C PHE A 41 14.62 20.62 0.74
N GLN A 42 14.13 20.81 -0.46
CA GLN A 42 13.55 22.09 -0.87
C GLN A 42 12.20 22.26 -0.16
N TYR A 43 11.88 23.46 0.25
CA TYR A 43 10.75 23.97 1.07
C TYR A 43 9.32 23.44 0.80
N SER A 44 9.11 22.25 0.23
CA SER A 44 7.79 21.64 0.05
C SER A 44 7.57 20.53 1.06
N VAL A 45 6.40 20.53 1.68
CA VAL A 45 5.95 19.43 2.55
C VAL A 45 5.64 18.24 1.65
N GLU A 46 6.67 17.40 1.37
CA GLU A 46 6.59 16.33 0.34
C GLU A 46 5.41 15.38 0.55
N HIS A 47 5.14 14.93 1.76
CA HIS A 47 4.01 14.07 2.03
C HIS A 47 2.67 14.70 1.61
N VAL A 48 2.52 16.03 1.78
CA VAL A 48 1.32 16.75 1.34
C VAL A 48 1.28 16.88 -0.18
N SER A 49 2.44 17.16 -0.81
CA SER A 49 2.52 17.26 -2.26
C SER A 49 2.19 15.94 -2.93
N LEU A 50 2.76 14.83 -2.47
CA LEU A 50 2.45 13.48 -2.96
C LEU A 50 1.00 13.10 -2.71
N ALA A 51 0.49 13.38 -1.51
CA ALA A 51 -0.90 13.08 -1.17
C ALA A 51 -1.92 13.79 -2.08
N LYS A 52 -1.58 14.98 -2.56
CA LYS A 52 -2.43 15.75 -3.51
C LYS A 52 -2.34 15.22 -4.94
N LYS A 53 -1.19 14.68 -5.34
CA LYS A 53 -0.94 14.18 -6.70
C LYS A 53 -1.40 12.72 -6.90
N ALA A 54 -1.50 11.96 -5.83
CA ALA A 54 -1.77 10.53 -5.92
C ALA A 54 -3.19 10.25 -6.43
N ASP A 55 -3.29 9.47 -7.48
CA ASP A 55 -4.55 8.90 -8.00
C ASP A 55 -4.92 7.62 -7.26
N VAL A 56 -3.93 6.85 -6.82
CA VAL A 56 -4.09 5.63 -6.03
C VAL A 56 -2.88 5.43 -5.13
N VAL A 57 -3.11 4.87 -3.95
CA VAL A 57 -2.04 4.43 -3.04
C VAL A 57 -2.16 2.93 -2.84
N MET A 58 -1.06 2.21 -3.01
CA MET A 58 -0.97 0.78 -2.71
C MET A 58 0.08 0.51 -1.64
N LEU A 59 -0.32 -0.19 -0.59
CA LEU A 59 0.54 -0.69 0.48
C LEU A 59 0.85 -2.17 0.20
N ALA A 60 2.02 -2.45 -0.37
CA ALA A 60 2.41 -3.79 -0.80
C ALA A 60 3.91 -4.04 -0.61
N PRO A 61 4.30 -4.91 0.32
CA PRO A 61 3.45 -5.57 1.31
C PRO A 61 3.07 -4.64 2.48
N ALA A 62 1.90 -4.88 3.08
CA ALA A 62 1.50 -4.24 4.31
C ALA A 62 1.67 -5.20 5.50
N SER A 63 2.60 -4.88 6.39
CA SER A 63 2.81 -5.64 7.62
C SER A 63 1.73 -5.33 8.66
N ALA A 64 1.56 -6.20 9.66
CA ALA A 64 0.66 -5.96 10.79
C ALA A 64 0.94 -4.62 11.50
N ASN A 65 2.21 -4.21 11.59
CA ASN A 65 2.59 -2.92 12.17
C ASN A 65 2.01 -1.73 11.37
N VAL A 66 2.18 -1.73 10.06
CA VAL A 66 1.66 -0.64 9.19
C VAL A 66 0.13 -0.62 9.22
N ILE A 67 -0.52 -1.79 9.13
CA ILE A 67 -1.97 -1.93 9.23
C ILE A 67 -2.47 -1.39 10.57
N GLY A 68 -1.84 -1.77 11.68
CA GLY A 68 -2.20 -1.31 13.01
C GLY A 68 -2.03 0.21 13.20
N LYS A 69 -0.93 0.77 12.70
CA LYS A 69 -0.70 2.23 12.72
C LYS A 69 -1.80 2.98 11.99
N ILE A 70 -2.07 2.61 10.74
CA ILE A 70 -3.08 3.29 9.92
C ILE A 70 -4.48 3.13 10.53
N ALA A 71 -4.86 1.93 10.99
CA ALA A 71 -6.14 1.69 11.66
C ALA A 71 -6.26 2.45 12.99
N GLY A 72 -5.16 2.70 13.67
CA GLY A 72 -5.08 3.51 14.89
C GLY A 72 -4.96 5.01 14.65
N GLY A 73 -4.79 5.47 13.40
CA GLY A 73 -4.58 6.88 13.07
C GLY A 73 -3.17 7.39 13.44
N ILE A 74 -2.19 6.50 13.55
CA ILE A 74 -0.80 6.84 13.88
C ILE A 74 -0.07 7.23 12.60
N ALA A 75 0.51 8.42 12.59
CA ALA A 75 1.24 9.02 11.48
C ALA A 75 2.62 9.49 11.98
N ASP A 76 3.48 8.53 12.35
CA ASP A 76 4.78 8.77 12.98
C ASP A 76 5.98 8.57 12.04
N ASP A 77 5.72 8.22 10.79
CA ASP A 77 6.72 8.06 9.74
C ASP A 77 6.23 8.62 8.39
N MET A 78 7.12 8.70 7.40
CA MET A 78 6.83 9.28 6.08
C MET A 78 5.70 8.54 5.36
N LEU A 79 5.67 7.21 5.44
CA LEU A 79 4.64 6.39 4.80
C LEU A 79 3.27 6.65 5.43
N THR A 80 3.15 6.49 6.74
CA THR A 80 1.86 6.62 7.46
C THR A 80 1.32 8.04 7.39
N THR A 81 2.19 9.05 7.49
CA THR A 81 1.82 10.46 7.32
C THR A 81 1.26 10.74 5.93
N THR A 82 1.92 10.25 4.87
CA THR A 82 1.45 10.43 3.50
C THR A 82 0.13 9.72 3.26
N VAL A 83 0.01 8.47 3.68
CA VAL A 83 -1.24 7.69 3.54
C VAL A 83 -2.42 8.36 4.21
N MET A 84 -2.21 8.92 5.41
CA MET A 84 -3.24 9.66 6.16
C MET A 84 -3.66 10.96 5.45
N ALA A 85 -2.73 11.62 4.76
CA ALA A 85 -3.01 12.85 4.00
C ALA A 85 -3.69 12.58 2.65
N CYS A 86 -3.58 11.38 2.07
CA CYS A 86 -4.16 11.02 0.78
C CYS A 86 -5.69 10.95 0.82
N ARG A 87 -6.34 11.50 -0.20
CA ARG A 87 -7.79 11.40 -0.41
C ARG A 87 -8.19 10.36 -1.46
N CYS A 88 -7.25 9.92 -2.27
CA CYS A 88 -7.47 8.91 -3.31
C CYS A 88 -7.77 7.52 -2.72
N LYS A 89 -8.11 6.58 -3.59
CA LYS A 89 -8.30 5.16 -3.23
C LYS A 89 -7.02 4.59 -2.62
N LYS A 90 -7.19 3.84 -1.54
CA LYS A 90 -6.09 3.14 -0.86
C LYS A 90 -6.32 1.65 -0.92
N ILE A 91 -5.30 0.91 -1.34
CA ILE A 91 -5.32 -0.55 -1.53
C ILE A 91 -4.27 -1.13 -0.59
N ILE A 92 -4.63 -2.19 0.11
CA ILE A 92 -3.75 -2.86 1.08
C ILE A 92 -3.57 -4.32 0.67
N ALA A 93 -2.32 -4.73 0.48
CA ALA A 93 -1.93 -6.13 0.30
C ALA A 93 -1.21 -6.64 1.55
N PRO A 94 -1.91 -7.25 2.52
CA PRO A 94 -1.32 -7.76 3.74
C PRO A 94 -0.29 -8.86 3.43
N ALA A 95 0.84 -8.84 4.16
CA ALA A 95 1.79 -9.95 4.16
C ALA A 95 2.44 -10.08 5.54
N MET A 96 2.29 -11.26 6.13
CA MET A 96 2.81 -11.59 7.45
C MET A 96 2.70 -13.10 7.72
N ASN A 97 3.25 -13.56 8.84
CA ASN A 97 3.03 -14.93 9.31
C ASN A 97 1.51 -15.23 9.47
N THR A 98 1.11 -16.46 9.21
CA THR A 98 -0.30 -16.89 9.24
C THR A 98 -0.95 -16.60 10.59
N ASN A 99 -0.30 -16.92 11.71
CA ASN A 99 -0.86 -16.66 13.03
C ASN A 99 -1.04 -15.16 13.31
N MET A 100 -0.16 -14.31 12.74
CA MET A 100 -0.33 -12.86 12.82
C MET A 100 -1.51 -12.42 11.96
N PHE A 101 -1.67 -12.96 10.77
CA PHE A 101 -2.78 -12.62 9.89
C PHE A 101 -4.13 -13.04 10.49
N GLU A 102 -4.20 -14.24 11.07
CA GLU A 102 -5.41 -14.77 11.72
C GLU A 102 -5.68 -14.16 13.10
N ASN A 103 -4.74 -13.38 13.64
CA ASN A 103 -4.93 -12.73 14.93
C ASN A 103 -6.15 -11.81 14.90
N PRO A 104 -7.11 -11.93 15.87
CA PRO A 104 -8.34 -11.13 15.89
C PRO A 104 -8.09 -9.62 15.81
N ILE A 105 -7.02 -9.11 16.46
CA ILE A 105 -6.68 -7.68 16.43
C ILE A 105 -6.32 -7.24 15.00
N VAL A 106 -5.57 -8.06 14.25
CA VAL A 106 -5.21 -7.76 12.87
C VAL A 106 -6.44 -7.82 11.97
N GLN A 107 -7.30 -8.83 12.15
CA GLN A 107 -8.55 -8.96 11.40
C GLN A 107 -9.50 -7.79 11.67
N ASP A 108 -9.60 -7.34 12.91
CA ASP A 108 -10.42 -6.17 13.27
C ASP A 108 -9.86 -4.87 12.68
N ASN A 109 -8.53 -4.72 12.67
CA ASN A 109 -7.88 -3.58 12.02
C ASN A 109 -8.15 -3.58 10.50
N LEU A 110 -8.09 -4.72 9.82
CA LEU A 110 -8.39 -4.83 8.40
C LEU A 110 -9.86 -4.47 8.11
N LYS A 111 -10.82 -5.03 8.86
CA LYS A 111 -12.25 -4.69 8.76
C LYS A 111 -12.51 -3.20 9.00
N LYS A 112 -11.82 -2.62 9.99
CA LYS A 112 -11.90 -1.18 10.26
C LYS A 112 -11.42 -0.35 9.08
N LEU A 113 -10.32 -0.74 8.43
CA LEU A 113 -9.82 -0.06 7.26
C LEU A 113 -10.78 -0.21 6.06
N GLU A 114 -11.37 -1.39 5.86
CA GLU A 114 -12.41 -1.59 4.85
C GLU A 114 -13.61 -0.69 5.09
N TYR A 115 -14.07 -0.56 6.34
CA TYR A 115 -15.16 0.36 6.71
C TYR A 115 -14.82 1.82 6.36
N TYR A 116 -13.55 2.22 6.46
CA TYR A 116 -13.07 3.55 6.05
C TYR A 116 -12.72 3.66 4.55
N GLY A 117 -13.10 2.67 3.74
CA GLY A 117 -13.00 2.73 2.28
C GLY A 117 -11.68 2.26 1.69
N TYR A 118 -10.80 1.65 2.49
CA TYR A 118 -9.64 0.95 1.95
C TYR A 118 -10.09 -0.34 1.26
N GLU A 119 -9.40 -0.72 0.21
CA GLU A 119 -9.59 -2.02 -0.44
C GLU A 119 -8.52 -2.99 0.06
N VAL A 120 -8.93 -4.04 0.74
CA VAL A 120 -8.02 -5.05 1.27
C VAL A 120 -7.98 -6.23 0.32
N ILE A 121 -6.79 -6.54 -0.21
CA ILE A 121 -6.56 -7.71 -1.05
C ILE A 121 -6.27 -8.89 -0.12
N SER A 122 -7.01 -9.99 -0.28
CA SER A 122 -6.75 -11.21 0.47
C SER A 122 -5.33 -11.71 0.21
N PRO A 123 -4.55 -12.05 1.24
CA PRO A 123 -3.23 -12.63 1.03
C PRO A 123 -3.33 -13.99 0.32
N ALA A 124 -2.32 -14.30 -0.45
CA ALA A 124 -2.21 -15.62 -1.06
C ALA A 124 -1.90 -16.70 0.00
N VAL A 125 -2.31 -17.92 -0.29
CA VAL A 125 -1.97 -19.11 0.48
C VAL A 125 -0.73 -19.75 -0.13
N GLY A 126 0.27 -20.07 0.67
CA GLY A 126 1.49 -20.70 0.18
C GLY A 126 2.58 -20.79 1.23
N TYR A 127 3.78 -21.14 0.77
CA TYR A 127 4.96 -21.21 1.61
C TYR A 127 5.42 -19.81 2.02
N LEU A 128 5.60 -19.60 3.30
CA LEU A 128 6.00 -18.33 3.90
C LEU A 128 7.49 -18.31 4.23
N ALA A 129 8.07 -17.12 4.34
CA ALA A 129 9.47 -16.94 4.68
C ALA A 129 9.87 -17.54 6.04
N CYS A 130 8.92 -17.74 6.95
CA CYS A 130 9.14 -18.40 8.25
C CYS A 130 9.17 -19.94 8.16
N GLY A 131 8.97 -20.53 6.97
CA GLY A 131 8.94 -21.99 6.77
C GLY A 131 7.55 -22.64 6.92
N ASP A 132 6.53 -21.88 7.30
CA ASP A 132 5.17 -22.36 7.41
C ASP A 132 4.43 -22.28 6.07
N THR A 133 3.32 -23.01 5.94
CA THR A 133 2.39 -22.92 4.82
C THR A 133 1.05 -22.41 5.33
N GLY A 134 0.53 -21.35 4.71
CA GLY A 134 -0.75 -20.78 5.12
C GLY A 134 -1.07 -19.47 4.43
N ALA A 135 -2.13 -18.80 4.88
CA ALA A 135 -2.48 -17.46 4.44
C ALA A 135 -1.50 -16.44 5.04
N GLY A 136 -1.03 -15.50 4.20
CA GLY A 136 -0.11 -14.45 4.67
C GLY A 136 0.96 -14.06 3.65
N LYS A 137 1.01 -14.73 2.49
CA LYS A 137 1.88 -14.35 1.38
C LYS A 137 1.27 -13.16 0.62
N MET A 138 2.11 -12.15 0.29
CA MET A 138 1.70 -11.10 -0.62
C MET A 138 1.26 -11.72 -1.96
N PRO A 139 0.14 -11.31 -2.55
CA PRO A 139 -0.24 -11.73 -3.89
C PRO A 139 0.82 -11.40 -4.93
N GLU A 140 0.79 -12.11 -6.05
CA GLU A 140 1.73 -11.87 -7.14
C GLU A 140 1.56 -10.44 -7.71
N PRO A 141 2.66 -9.81 -8.17
CA PRO A 141 2.64 -8.41 -8.64
C PRO A 141 1.63 -8.15 -9.75
N GLU A 142 1.36 -9.14 -10.60
CA GLU A 142 0.40 -9.05 -11.68
C GLU A 142 -1.02 -8.80 -11.15
N LEU A 143 -1.41 -9.53 -10.11
CA LEU A 143 -2.72 -9.32 -9.46
C LEU A 143 -2.79 -7.93 -8.79
N LEU A 144 -1.72 -7.50 -8.13
CA LEU A 144 -1.65 -6.16 -7.54
C LEU A 144 -1.82 -5.07 -8.60
N LEU A 145 -1.22 -5.26 -9.78
CA LEU A 145 -1.36 -4.35 -10.90
C LEU A 145 -2.81 -4.28 -11.41
N GLU A 146 -3.52 -5.41 -11.47
CA GLU A 146 -4.94 -5.44 -11.87
C GLU A 146 -5.81 -4.58 -10.93
N TYR A 147 -5.56 -4.62 -9.61
CA TYR A 147 -6.25 -3.76 -8.66
C TYR A 147 -5.98 -2.27 -8.89
N ILE A 148 -4.74 -1.90 -9.21
CA ILE A 148 -4.40 -0.52 -9.56
C ILE A 148 -5.14 -0.11 -10.85
N LEU A 149 -5.05 -0.93 -11.91
CA LEU A 149 -5.67 -0.63 -13.20
C LEU A 149 -7.20 -0.54 -13.10
N LYS A 150 -7.83 -1.38 -12.29
CA LYS A 150 -9.27 -1.30 -11.98
C LYS A 150 -9.63 0.08 -11.44
N GLU A 151 -8.74 0.73 -10.68
CA GLU A 151 -9.01 2.04 -10.09
C GLU A 151 -8.74 3.20 -11.06
N VAL A 152 -7.64 3.14 -11.83
CA VAL A 152 -7.15 4.31 -12.59
C VAL A 152 -7.35 4.23 -14.11
N ALA A 153 -7.52 3.01 -14.69
CA ALA A 153 -7.48 2.84 -16.14
C ALA A 153 -8.78 3.19 -16.87
N ARG A 154 -9.91 3.32 -16.17
CA ARG A 154 -11.22 3.54 -16.79
C ARG A 154 -12.08 4.49 -15.95
N GLU A 155 -12.82 5.34 -16.63
CA GLU A 155 -13.93 6.07 -16.00
C GLU A 155 -14.99 5.08 -15.48
N LYS A 156 -15.55 5.38 -14.32
CA LYS A 156 -16.57 4.53 -13.66
C LYS A 156 -17.97 4.99 -14.09
N ASP A 157 -18.22 4.94 -15.39
CA ASP A 157 -19.47 5.37 -16.04
C ASP A 157 -20.65 4.43 -15.79
N MET A 158 -20.39 3.19 -15.39
CA MET A 158 -21.41 2.20 -15.06
C MET A 158 -21.84 2.21 -13.57
N ARG A 159 -21.44 3.22 -12.80
CA ARG A 159 -21.79 3.32 -11.39
C ARG A 159 -23.31 3.37 -11.19
N GLY A 160 -23.86 2.43 -10.40
CA GLY A 160 -25.28 2.31 -10.11
C GLY A 160 -26.10 1.52 -11.13
N LEU A 161 -25.50 1.08 -12.24
CA LEU A 161 -26.14 0.17 -13.18
C LEU A 161 -26.07 -1.27 -12.67
N LYS A 162 -27.14 -2.03 -12.93
CA LYS A 162 -27.16 -3.48 -12.71
C LYS A 162 -26.77 -4.16 -14.00
N VAL A 163 -25.66 -4.87 -13.99
CA VAL A 163 -25.15 -5.60 -15.17
C VAL A 163 -25.28 -7.10 -14.92
N LEU A 164 -25.91 -7.81 -15.83
CA LEU A 164 -25.96 -9.26 -15.86
C LEU A 164 -24.87 -9.76 -16.83
N VAL A 165 -24.01 -10.62 -16.34
CA VAL A 165 -23.00 -11.30 -17.16
C VAL A 165 -23.36 -12.79 -17.18
N THR A 166 -23.47 -13.35 -18.40
CA THR A 166 -23.77 -14.78 -18.64
C THR A 166 -22.54 -15.48 -19.17
#